data_4c6249beb75499b13c13751c2ecd3565
#
_entry.id   4c6249beb75499b13c13751c2ecd3565
#
_cell.length_a   1.000
_cell.length_b   1.000
_cell.length_c   1.000
_cell.angle_alpha   90.00
_cell.angle_beta   90.00
_cell.angle_gamma   90.00
#
_symmetry.space_group_name_H-M   'P 1'
#
loop_
_entity.id
_entity.type
_entity.pdbx_description
1 polymer ?
#
loop_
_entity_poly.entity_id
_entity_poly.type
_entity_poly.pdbx_seq_one_letter_code
_entity_poly.pdbx_strand_id
1 'polypeptide(L)'
;MFSAIALTCNLFLLVAILSMLQATLTLPGIAAMALTLGMAVDANVLINERIREELRENRTPQQAIKEGYDMAFNTILDSNITSLIAGIALLIFGSGPVRGFAVVHCLGILPSIFTSVMVSRALVNLWYGRRKKLTSLSIGQIWRPDADKSTAKGA
;
A
#
# COMPACT_ATOMS: atom_id res chain seq x y z
N MET A 1 10.95 -2.45 -5.66
CA MET A 1 11.01 -3.91 -5.66
C MET A 1 10.00 -4.52 -4.69
N PHE A 2 10.02 -4.21 -3.39
CA PHE A 2 9.08 -4.74 -2.40
C PHE A 2 7.61 -4.42 -2.70
N SER A 3 7.31 -3.19 -3.12
CA SER A 3 5.96 -2.79 -3.53
C SER A 3 5.42 -3.62 -4.69
N ALA A 4 6.26 -3.96 -5.67
CA ALA A 4 5.86 -4.79 -6.80
C ALA A 4 5.49 -6.22 -6.36
N ILE A 5 6.26 -6.80 -5.43
CA ILE A 5 5.96 -8.12 -4.86
C ILE A 5 4.65 -8.09 -4.08
N ALA A 6 4.45 -7.06 -3.26
CA ALA A 6 3.22 -6.88 -2.50
C ALA A 6 2.00 -6.70 -3.41
N LEU A 7 2.13 -5.93 -4.50
CA LEU A 7 1.06 -5.75 -5.50
C LEU A 7 0.74 -7.04 -6.23
N THR A 8 1.76 -7.80 -6.63
CA THR A 8 1.58 -9.11 -7.27
C THR A 8 0.86 -10.07 -6.32
N CYS A 9 1.26 -10.11 -5.06
CA CYS A 9 0.60 -10.91 -4.03
C CYS A 9 -0.87 -10.49 -3.84
N ASN A 10 -1.15 -9.18 -3.81
CA ASN A 10 -2.51 -8.66 -3.73
C ASN A 10 -3.38 -9.10 -4.90
N LEU A 11 -2.84 -9.01 -6.13
CA LEU A 11 -3.56 -9.45 -7.32
C LEU A 11 -3.88 -10.95 -7.26
N PHE A 12 -2.92 -11.79 -6.88
CA PHE A 12 -3.16 -13.23 -6.73
C PHE A 12 -4.21 -13.54 -5.67
N LEU A 13 -4.17 -12.87 -4.51
CA LEU A 13 -5.16 -13.03 -3.45
C LEU A 13 -6.55 -12.62 -3.93
N LEU A 14 -6.67 -11.49 -4.62
CA LEU A 14 -7.93 -11.02 -5.16
C LEU A 14 -8.52 -12.02 -6.17
N VAL A 15 -7.71 -12.47 -7.12
CA VAL A 15 -8.15 -13.47 -8.11
C VAL A 15 -8.54 -14.79 -7.44
N ALA A 16 -7.77 -15.24 -6.44
CA ALA A 16 -8.07 -16.45 -5.68
C ALA A 16 -9.43 -16.35 -4.95
N ILE A 17 -9.70 -15.23 -4.27
CA ILE A 17 -10.97 -15.01 -3.57
C ILE A 17 -12.14 -14.99 -4.56
N LEU A 18 -12.01 -14.28 -5.68
CA LEU A 18 -13.05 -14.23 -6.71
C LEU A 18 -13.29 -15.60 -7.34
N SER A 19 -12.23 -16.37 -7.54
CA SER A 19 -12.32 -17.75 -8.06
C SER A 19 -13.03 -18.69 -7.09
N MET A 20 -12.70 -18.61 -5.78
CA MET A 20 -13.37 -19.41 -4.75
C MET A 20 -14.87 -19.12 -4.64
N LEU A 21 -15.25 -17.88 -4.82
CA LEU A 21 -16.66 -17.43 -4.74
C LEU A 21 -17.42 -17.64 -6.06
N GLN A 22 -16.78 -18.19 -7.10
CA GLN A 22 -17.35 -18.35 -8.45
C GLN A 22 -18.02 -17.06 -8.96
N ALA A 23 -17.48 -15.90 -8.56
CA ALA A 23 -18.01 -14.61 -8.95
C ALA A 23 -17.84 -14.43 -10.47
N THR A 24 -18.93 -14.21 -11.18
CA THR A 24 -18.89 -13.91 -12.59
C THR A 24 -18.20 -12.57 -12.84
N LEU A 25 -17.11 -12.60 -13.61
CA LEU A 25 -16.38 -11.39 -14.03
C LEU A 25 -17.24 -10.60 -15.03
N THR A 26 -18.03 -9.68 -14.49
CA THR A 26 -18.77 -8.69 -15.28
C THR A 26 -17.87 -7.50 -15.61
N LEU A 27 -18.22 -6.74 -16.65
CA LEU A 27 -17.48 -5.51 -16.99
C LEU A 27 -17.32 -4.55 -15.78
N PRO A 28 -18.36 -4.27 -14.98
CA PRO A 28 -18.21 -3.50 -13.74
C PRO A 28 -17.31 -4.19 -12.70
N GLY A 29 -17.28 -5.52 -12.64
CA GLY A 29 -16.40 -6.28 -11.77
C GLY A 29 -14.93 -6.08 -12.13
N ILE A 30 -14.59 -6.04 -13.41
CA ILE A 30 -13.24 -5.73 -13.89
C ILE A 30 -12.85 -4.29 -13.51
N ALA A 31 -13.77 -3.34 -13.63
CA ALA A 31 -13.54 -1.96 -13.20
C ALA A 31 -13.28 -1.87 -11.68
N ALA A 32 -14.01 -2.64 -10.88
CA ALA A 32 -13.78 -2.73 -9.44
C ALA A 32 -12.40 -3.32 -9.10
N MET A 33 -11.94 -4.35 -9.84
CA MET A 33 -10.59 -4.88 -9.67
C MET A 33 -9.52 -3.83 -9.99
N ALA A 34 -9.66 -3.11 -11.08
CA ALA A 34 -8.73 -2.04 -11.46
C ALA A 34 -8.68 -0.95 -10.39
N LEU A 35 -9.84 -0.54 -9.84
CA LEU A 35 -9.91 0.42 -8.74
C LEU A 35 -9.21 -0.10 -7.48
N THR A 36 -9.46 -1.34 -7.10
CA THR A 36 -8.85 -1.95 -5.90
C THR A 36 -7.34 -2.06 -6.04
N LEU A 37 -6.84 -2.42 -7.23
CA LEU A 37 -5.41 -2.42 -7.52
C LEU A 37 -4.82 -1.00 -7.43
N GLY A 38 -5.52 0.01 -7.95
CA GLY A 38 -5.12 1.41 -7.85
C GLY A 38 -4.95 1.83 -6.39
N MET A 39 -5.92 1.51 -5.53
CA MET A 39 -5.83 1.80 -4.08
C MET A 39 -4.70 1.03 -3.39
N ALA A 40 -4.42 -0.20 -3.81
CA ALA A 40 -3.29 -0.98 -3.27
C ALA A 40 -1.93 -0.40 -3.67
N VAL A 41 -1.81 0.12 -4.90
CA VAL A 41 -0.63 0.89 -5.34
C VAL A 41 -0.47 2.13 -4.49
N ASP A 42 -1.53 2.92 -4.32
CA ASP A 42 -1.52 4.16 -3.56
C ASP A 42 -1.13 3.93 -2.09
N ALA A 43 -1.65 2.89 -1.46
CA ALA A 43 -1.25 2.49 -0.11
C ALA A 43 0.27 2.23 0.01
N ASN A 44 0.87 1.53 -0.97
CA ASN A 44 2.31 1.31 -0.98
C ASN A 44 3.11 2.59 -1.23
N VAL A 45 2.61 3.50 -2.08
CA VAL A 45 3.21 4.82 -2.30
C VAL A 45 3.16 5.63 -1.02
N LEU A 46 2.03 5.66 -0.33
CA LEU A 46 1.86 6.38 0.94
C LEU A 46 2.84 5.88 2.01
N ILE A 47 3.00 4.57 2.17
CA ILE A 47 3.98 3.99 3.10
C ILE A 47 5.40 4.49 2.75
N ASN A 48 5.78 4.44 1.49
CA ASN A 48 7.11 4.87 1.06
C ASN A 48 7.33 6.37 1.29
N GLU A 49 6.33 7.21 1.04
CA GLU A 49 6.43 8.66 1.26
C GLU A 49 6.50 8.99 2.77
N ARG A 50 5.76 8.31 3.62
CA ARG A 50 5.87 8.49 5.09
C ARG A 50 7.25 8.10 5.60
N ILE A 51 7.82 6.99 5.12
CA ILE A 51 9.19 6.61 5.47
C ILE A 51 10.19 7.68 5.01
N ARG A 52 10.01 8.26 3.81
CA ARG A 52 10.87 9.35 3.31
C ARG A 52 10.78 10.60 4.17
N GLU A 53 9.57 10.96 4.59
CA GLU A 53 9.32 12.11 5.47
C GLU A 53 10.07 11.96 6.80
N GLU A 54 9.95 10.79 7.46
CA GLU A 54 10.67 10.48 8.69
C GLU A 54 12.21 10.48 8.51
N LEU A 55 12.70 10.04 7.35
CA LEU A 55 14.13 10.12 7.04
C LEU A 55 14.63 11.56 6.85
N ARG A 56 13.78 12.48 6.38
CA ARG A 56 14.12 13.91 6.27
C ARG A 56 14.25 14.59 7.63
N GLU A 57 13.54 14.09 8.64
CA GLU A 57 13.62 14.55 10.03
C GLU A 57 14.85 14.04 10.78
N ASN A 58 15.88 13.53 10.08
CA ASN A 58 17.12 12.99 10.65
C ASN A 58 16.96 11.79 11.59
N ARG A 59 15.88 11.04 11.46
CA ARG A 59 15.68 9.80 12.21
C ARG A 59 16.55 8.66 11.67
N THR A 60 16.83 7.69 12.52
CA THR A 60 17.54 6.50 12.05
C THR A 60 16.68 5.72 11.05
N PRO A 61 17.29 5.06 10.03
CA PRO A 61 16.52 4.31 9.03
C PRO A 61 15.53 3.29 9.61
N GLN A 62 15.87 2.69 10.75
CA GLN A 62 15.00 1.72 11.44
C GLN A 62 13.80 2.38 12.10
N GLN A 63 14.01 3.54 12.73
CA GLN A 63 12.93 4.35 13.32
C GLN A 63 12.01 4.90 12.22
N ALA A 64 12.59 5.43 11.15
CA ALA A 64 11.83 5.96 10.01
C ALA A 64 10.92 4.89 9.36
N ILE A 65 11.40 3.66 9.24
CA ILE A 65 10.57 2.55 8.75
C ILE A 65 9.42 2.27 9.70
N LYS A 66 9.70 2.15 11.01
CA LYS A 66 8.66 1.84 12.00
C LYS A 66 7.59 2.93 12.05
N GLU A 67 8.00 4.18 12.23
CA GLU A 67 7.09 5.31 12.38
C GLU A 67 6.35 5.61 11.08
N GLY A 68 7.02 5.53 9.93
CA GLY A 68 6.39 5.67 8.62
C GLY A 68 5.29 4.63 8.37
N TYR A 69 5.49 3.37 8.78
CA TYR A 69 4.44 2.36 8.72
C TYR A 69 3.30 2.64 9.70
N ASP A 70 3.60 3.02 10.94
CA ASP A 70 2.57 3.28 11.95
C ASP A 70 1.69 4.48 11.55
N MET A 71 2.27 5.53 10.96
CA MET A 71 1.52 6.68 10.43
C MET A 71 0.70 6.32 9.19
N ALA A 72 1.30 5.61 8.23
CA ALA A 72 0.61 5.20 7.02
C ALA A 72 -0.53 4.22 7.31
N PHE A 73 -0.37 3.35 8.31
CA PHE A 73 -1.37 2.35 8.69
C PHE A 73 -2.73 2.99 8.99
N ASN A 74 -2.76 4.02 9.84
CA ASN A 74 -4.00 4.68 10.20
C ASN A 74 -4.69 5.29 9.00
N THR A 75 -3.94 5.95 8.12
CA THR A 75 -4.48 6.57 6.90
C THR A 75 -5.02 5.52 5.92
N ILE A 76 -4.29 4.42 5.74
CA ILE A 76 -4.71 3.30 4.87
C ILE A 76 -5.96 2.63 5.43
N LEU A 77 -6.00 2.42 6.75
CA LEU A 77 -7.15 1.80 7.39
C LEU A 77 -8.40 2.67 7.24
N ASP A 78 -8.28 3.97 7.52
CA ASP A 78 -9.38 4.94 7.42
C ASP A 78 -9.93 5.02 5.98
N SER A 79 -9.08 5.13 4.98
CA SER A 79 -9.49 5.16 3.57
C SER A 79 -10.17 3.86 3.12
N ASN A 80 -9.68 2.71 3.58
CA ASN A 80 -10.28 1.41 3.27
C ASN A 80 -11.63 1.22 3.97
N ILE A 81 -11.78 1.68 5.22
CA ILE A 81 -13.07 1.66 5.94
C ILE A 81 -14.08 2.54 5.20
N THR A 82 -13.70 3.75 4.81
CA THR A 82 -14.56 4.66 4.04
C THR A 82 -15.01 4.02 2.72
N SER A 83 -14.08 3.41 2.00
CA SER A 83 -14.37 2.69 0.75
C SER A 83 -15.27 1.48 0.98
N LEU A 84 -15.10 0.76 2.09
CA LEU A 84 -15.95 -0.37 2.45
C LEU A 84 -17.38 0.07 2.75
N ILE A 85 -17.57 1.17 3.47
CA ILE A 85 -18.88 1.75 3.75
C ILE A 85 -19.59 2.12 2.43
N ALA A 86 -18.89 2.78 1.52
CA ALA A 86 -19.42 3.11 0.20
C ALA A 86 -19.78 1.84 -0.60
N GLY A 87 -18.91 0.83 -0.58
CA GLY A 87 -19.17 -0.47 -1.21
C GLY A 87 -20.40 -1.18 -0.66
N ILE A 88 -20.57 -1.20 0.67
CA ILE A 88 -21.74 -1.78 1.33
C ILE A 88 -23.02 -1.01 0.96
N ALA A 89 -22.97 0.31 0.93
CA ALA A 89 -24.11 1.12 0.47
C ALA A 89 -24.51 0.78 -0.96
N LEU A 90 -23.54 0.65 -1.88
CA LEU A 90 -23.78 0.21 -3.25
C LEU A 90 -24.31 -1.22 -3.33
N LEU A 91 -23.95 -2.08 -2.39
CA LEU A 91 -24.41 -3.46 -2.34
C LEU A 91 -25.86 -3.57 -1.91
N ILE A 92 -26.29 -2.69 -0.99
CA ILE A 92 -27.67 -2.64 -0.45
C ILE A 92 -28.62 -1.95 -1.46
N PHE A 93 -28.22 -0.77 -1.95
CA PHE A 93 -29.05 0.08 -2.79
C PHE A 93 -28.84 -0.13 -4.29
N GLY A 94 -27.72 -0.75 -4.69
CA GLY A 94 -27.39 -1.02 -6.08
C GLY A 94 -28.19 -2.17 -6.67
N SER A 95 -28.43 -2.12 -7.97
CA SER A 95 -29.08 -3.17 -8.73
C SER A 95 -28.23 -3.58 -9.94
N GLY A 96 -28.40 -4.83 -10.39
CA GLY A 96 -27.74 -5.33 -11.59
C GLY A 96 -26.22 -5.15 -11.59
N PRO A 97 -25.67 -4.47 -12.60
CA PRO A 97 -24.22 -4.29 -12.76
C PRO A 97 -23.54 -3.56 -11.59
N VAL A 98 -24.23 -2.60 -10.95
CA VAL A 98 -23.70 -1.82 -9.81
C VAL A 98 -23.47 -2.74 -8.61
N ARG A 99 -24.37 -3.68 -8.36
CA ARG A 99 -24.22 -4.67 -7.29
C ARG A 99 -23.02 -5.59 -7.54
N GLY A 100 -22.82 -6.01 -8.80
CA GLY A 100 -21.63 -6.79 -9.19
C GLY A 100 -20.32 -6.05 -8.92
N PHE A 101 -20.26 -4.76 -9.26
CA PHE A 101 -19.14 -3.90 -8.92
C PHE A 101 -18.90 -3.86 -7.40
N ALA A 102 -19.96 -3.62 -6.61
CA ALA A 102 -19.86 -3.50 -5.17
C ALA A 102 -19.34 -4.77 -4.49
N VAL A 103 -19.77 -5.96 -4.94
CA VAL A 103 -19.28 -7.24 -4.43
C VAL A 103 -17.76 -7.36 -4.63
N VAL A 104 -17.29 -7.17 -5.86
CA VAL A 104 -15.85 -7.28 -6.18
C VAL A 104 -15.04 -6.24 -5.42
N HIS A 105 -15.55 -5.01 -5.30
CA HIS A 105 -14.90 -3.94 -4.58
C HIS A 105 -14.76 -4.24 -3.08
N CYS A 106 -15.84 -4.64 -2.40
CA CYS A 106 -15.80 -5.00 -0.98
C CYS A 106 -14.87 -6.17 -0.71
N LEU A 107 -14.91 -7.21 -1.56
CA LEU A 107 -14.02 -8.36 -1.43
C LEU A 107 -12.55 -8.00 -1.71
N GLY A 108 -12.29 -7.05 -2.59
CA GLY A 108 -10.95 -6.60 -2.92
C GLY A 108 -10.28 -5.77 -1.82
N ILE A 109 -11.05 -5.09 -0.96
CA ILE A 109 -10.52 -4.29 0.15
C ILE A 109 -9.82 -5.18 1.19
N LEU A 110 -10.35 -6.37 1.49
CA LEU A 110 -9.77 -7.28 2.49
C LEU A 110 -8.32 -7.68 2.17
N PRO A 111 -8.02 -8.25 0.99
CA PRO A 111 -6.64 -8.58 0.63
C PRO A 111 -5.78 -7.32 0.44
N SER A 112 -6.36 -6.19 0.07
CA SER A 112 -5.64 -4.92 -0.07
C SER A 112 -5.07 -4.45 1.26
N ILE A 113 -5.87 -4.44 2.33
CA ILE A 113 -5.40 -4.11 3.70
C ILE A 113 -4.32 -5.10 4.12
N PHE A 114 -4.58 -6.39 3.96
CA PHE A 114 -3.63 -7.43 4.36
C PHE A 114 -2.29 -7.28 3.64
N THR A 115 -2.31 -7.13 2.33
CA THR A 115 -1.09 -7.07 1.52
C THR A 115 -0.34 -5.76 1.72
N SER A 116 -1.03 -4.63 1.77
CA SER A 116 -0.38 -3.32 1.92
C SER A 116 0.33 -3.19 3.26
N VAL A 117 -0.25 -3.72 4.33
CA VAL A 117 0.27 -3.55 5.69
C VAL A 117 1.10 -4.75 6.13
N MET A 118 0.52 -5.96 6.10
CA MET A 118 1.17 -7.16 6.64
C MET A 118 2.31 -7.64 5.76
N VAL A 119 2.06 -7.81 4.46
CA VAL A 119 3.07 -8.37 3.53
C VAL A 119 4.18 -7.39 3.28
N SER A 120 3.87 -6.11 3.03
CA SER A 120 4.89 -5.08 2.82
C SER A 120 5.76 -4.90 4.05
N ARG A 121 5.17 -4.83 5.25
CA ARG A 121 5.91 -4.73 6.52
C ARG A 121 6.77 -5.97 6.78
N ALA A 122 6.23 -7.17 6.54
CA ALA A 122 6.97 -8.41 6.70
C ALA A 122 8.17 -8.49 5.76
N LEU A 123 8.00 -8.12 4.48
CA LEU A 123 9.08 -8.11 3.49
C LEU A 123 10.17 -7.10 3.86
N VAL A 124 9.79 -5.89 4.27
CA VAL A 124 10.75 -4.86 4.69
C VAL A 124 11.48 -5.29 5.95
N ASN A 125 10.77 -5.80 6.96
CA ASN A 125 11.39 -6.28 8.21
C ASN A 125 12.32 -7.48 7.97
N LEU A 126 11.96 -8.41 7.10
CA LEU A 126 12.79 -9.56 6.76
C LEU A 126 14.08 -9.16 6.07
N TRP A 127 14.01 -8.17 5.18
CA TRP A 127 15.16 -7.70 4.42
C TRP A 127 16.05 -6.75 5.21
N TYR A 128 15.45 -5.76 5.91
CA TYR A 128 16.19 -4.74 6.66
C TYR A 128 16.45 -5.11 8.12
N GLY A 129 15.57 -5.87 8.76
CA GLY A 129 15.72 -6.29 10.16
C GLY A 129 16.89 -7.25 10.40
N ARG A 130 17.36 -7.94 9.35
CA ARG A 130 18.53 -8.81 9.41
C ARG A 130 19.88 -8.07 9.35
N ARG A 131 19.87 -6.77 9.00
CA ARG A 131 21.10 -5.95 8.92
C ARG A 131 21.16 -5.02 10.13
N LYS A 132 22.18 -5.25 10.98
CA LYS A 132 22.40 -4.50 12.23
C LYS A 132 22.69 -3.00 12.05
N LYS A 133 23.08 -2.53 10.86
CA LYS A 133 23.27 -1.10 10.51
C LYS A 133 22.86 -0.87 9.06
N LEU A 134 21.86 -0.04 8.85
CA LEU A 134 21.45 0.43 7.54
C LEU A 134 22.12 1.76 7.27
N THR A 135 22.98 1.81 6.27
CA THR A 135 23.62 3.06 5.80
C THR A 135 22.80 3.78 4.74
N SER A 136 21.92 3.07 4.03
CA SER A 136 21.02 3.66 3.02
C SER A 136 19.79 2.81 2.79
N LEU A 137 18.67 3.46 2.45
CA LEU A 137 17.41 2.82 2.06
C LEU A 137 17.21 2.92 0.55
N SER A 138 16.84 1.81 -0.11
CA SER A 138 16.54 1.77 -1.55
C SER A 138 15.11 2.27 -1.85
N ILE A 139 14.80 3.50 -1.40
CA ILE A 139 13.48 4.14 -1.58
C ILE A 139 13.55 5.30 -2.60
N GLY A 140 14.64 5.40 -3.38
CA GLY A 140 14.93 6.52 -4.30
C GLY A 140 15.80 7.60 -3.67
N GLN A 141 16.06 8.67 -4.41
CA GLN A 141 16.92 9.76 -3.94
C GLN A 141 16.23 10.54 -2.83
N ILE A 142 16.91 10.64 -1.67
CA ILE A 142 16.49 11.49 -0.57
C ILE A 142 17.28 12.78 -0.70
N TRP A 143 16.59 13.90 -0.97
CA TRP A 143 17.24 15.22 -0.93
C TRP A 143 17.60 15.56 0.51
N ARG A 144 18.90 15.75 0.79
CA ARG A 144 19.41 16.20 2.09
C ARG A 144 19.93 17.63 1.92
N PRO A 145 19.33 18.62 2.61
CA PRO A 145 19.79 20.01 2.51
C PRO A 145 21.24 20.23 2.99
N ASP A 146 21.76 19.33 3.80
CA ASP A 146 23.12 19.46 4.35
C ASP A 146 24.23 18.87 3.44
N ALA A 147 23.88 18.02 2.48
CA ALA A 147 24.85 17.49 1.52
C ALA A 147 25.32 18.55 0.51
N ASP A 148 24.46 19.54 0.25
CA ASP A 148 24.75 20.63 -0.70
C ASP A 148 25.71 21.69 -0.11
N LYS A 149 25.78 21.78 1.22
CA LYS A 149 26.70 22.71 1.91
C LYS A 149 28.14 22.21 1.98
N SER A 150 28.37 20.90 1.82
CA SER A 150 29.73 20.33 1.84
C SER A 150 30.43 20.47 0.51
N THR A 151 29.70 20.52 -0.60
CA THR A 151 30.25 20.75 -1.95
C THR A 151 30.55 22.21 -2.24
N ALA A 152 29.86 23.14 -1.58
CA ALA A 152 30.08 24.58 -1.74
C ALA A 152 31.27 25.14 -0.93
N LYS A 153 31.84 24.35 0.02
CA LYS A 153 33.02 24.73 0.82
C LYS A 153 34.34 24.21 0.29
N GLY A 154 34.33 23.49 -0.83
CA GLY A 154 35.53 22.91 -1.47
C GLY A 154 35.85 23.49 -2.85
N ALA A 155 35.28 24.65 -3.21
CA ALA A 155 35.62 25.37 -4.45
C ALA A 155 36.25 26.71 -4.13
#